data_32c0293c34b67987eacf6d36fd46e82f
#
_entry.id   32c0293c34b67987eacf6d36fd46e82f
#
_cell.length_a   1.000
_cell.length_b   1.000
_cell.length_c   1.000
_cell.angle_alpha   90.00
_cell.angle_beta   90.00
_cell.angle_gamma   90.00
#
_symmetry.space_group_name_H-M   'P 1'
#
loop_
_entity.id
_entity.type
_entity.pdbx_description
1 polymer ?
#
loop_
_entity_poly.entity_id
_entity_poly.type
_entity_poly.pdbx_seq_one_letter_code
_entity_poly.pdbx_strand_id
1 'polypeptide(L)'
;MNHNKPYDRIDRINNQILDILGGILNKYIDLNYLGFVTFTKVDVSRDLRIAKVFYSVINQTISKDKLDIEINKHRKPFKKYMGPELSMKHTPDLKFYFDDTFEYTEYVSGLMKKLDISDN
;
A
#
# COMPACT_ATOMS: atom_id res chain seq x y z
N MET A 1 -30.08 -8.39 1.78
CA MET A 1 -29.43 -8.07 1.75
C MET A 1 -28.41 -8.37 1.37
N ASN A 2 -28.04 -8.48 0.97
CA ASN A 2 -27.09 -8.80 0.66
C ASN A 2 -26.06 -8.49 0.93
N HIS A 3 -25.98 -8.09 1.22
CA HIS A 3 -25.02 -7.58 1.64
C HIS A 3 -24.08 -8.29 2.00
N ASN A 4 -24.03 -8.66 2.08
CA ASN A 4 -23.16 -9.25 2.64
C ASN A 4 -22.28 -9.95 1.92
N LYS A 5 -22.20 -10.14 1.12
CA LYS A 5 -21.42 -10.88 0.61
C LYS A 5 -20.22 -10.48 0.22
N PRO A 6 -19.97 -9.59 -0.57
CA PRO A 6 -18.64 -9.27 -1.04
C PRO A 6 -17.77 -8.71 0.04
N TYR A 7 -18.32 -7.99 0.93
CA TYR A 7 -17.54 -7.40 2.00
C TYR A 7 -17.42 -8.38 3.13
N ASP A 8 -16.74 -9.46 2.88
CA ASP A 8 -16.69 -10.55 3.79
C ASP A 8 -15.31 -10.66 4.43
N ARG A 9 -14.89 -11.88 4.67
CA ARG A 9 -13.68 -12.18 5.38
C ARG A 9 -12.42 -11.66 4.69
N ILE A 10 -12.37 -11.76 3.36
CA ILE A 10 -11.19 -11.30 2.63
C ILE A 10 -11.04 -9.80 2.73
N ASP A 11 -12.14 -9.07 2.62
CA ASP A 11 -12.08 -7.61 2.77
C ASP A 11 -11.61 -7.20 4.15
N ARG A 12 -12.06 -7.90 5.17
CA ARG A 12 -11.60 -7.62 6.53
C ARG A 12 -10.11 -7.88 6.70
N ILE A 13 -9.63 -8.98 6.11
CA ILE A 13 -8.21 -9.30 6.16
C ILE A 13 -7.39 -8.25 5.43
N ASN A 14 -7.84 -7.82 4.26
CA ASN A 14 -7.15 -6.77 3.52
C ASN A 14 -7.01 -5.50 4.36
N ASN A 15 -8.10 -5.07 4.99
CA ASN A 15 -8.07 -3.87 5.81
C ASN A 15 -7.22 -4.03 7.06
N GLN A 16 -7.26 -5.20 7.66
CA GLN A 16 -6.45 -5.50 8.83
C GLN A 16 -4.96 -5.44 8.49
N ILE A 17 -4.57 -6.07 7.38
CA ILE A 17 -3.17 -6.05 6.95
C ILE A 17 -2.73 -4.62 6.65
N LEU A 18 -3.58 -3.84 5.99
CA LEU A 18 -3.25 -2.46 5.67
C LEU A 18 -2.96 -1.66 6.93
N ASP A 19 -3.81 -1.79 7.95
CA ASP A 19 -3.62 -1.09 9.21
C ASP A 19 -2.33 -1.52 9.91
N ILE A 20 -2.07 -2.83 9.94
CA ILE A 20 -0.89 -3.37 10.60
C ILE A 20 0.37 -2.86 9.91
N LEU A 21 0.41 -2.90 8.58
CA LEU A 21 1.57 -2.45 7.83
C LEU A 21 1.82 -0.96 8.03
N GLY A 22 0.75 -0.16 8.09
CA GLY A 22 0.89 1.26 8.39
C GLY A 22 1.52 1.51 9.75
N GLY A 23 1.14 0.71 10.74
CA GLY A 23 1.74 0.79 12.07
C GLY A 23 3.20 0.40 12.08
N ILE A 24 3.57 -0.63 11.33
CA ILE A 24 4.95 -1.07 11.22
C ILE A 24 5.80 0.02 10.59
N LEU A 25 5.29 0.66 9.55
CA LEU A 25 5.98 1.74 8.87
C LEU A 25 6.30 2.88 9.81
N ASN A 26 5.40 3.15 10.75
CA ASN A 26 5.64 4.23 11.72
C ASN A 26 6.54 3.85 12.87
N LYS A 27 6.59 2.58 13.23
CA LYS A 27 7.27 2.16 14.46
C LYS A 27 8.57 1.41 14.26
N TYR A 28 8.65 0.57 13.23
CA TYR A 28 9.75 -0.39 13.13
C TYR A 28 10.60 -0.26 11.88
N ILE A 29 10.00 0.13 10.76
CA ILE A 29 10.70 0.19 9.48
C ILE A 29 10.58 1.60 8.93
N ASP A 30 11.73 2.24 8.70
CA ASP A 30 11.78 3.62 8.24
C ASP A 30 12.07 3.65 6.74
N LEU A 31 11.10 4.11 5.96
CA LEU A 31 11.25 4.26 4.52
C LEU A 31 11.36 5.73 4.11
N ASN A 32 11.61 6.63 5.06
CA ASN A 32 11.69 8.06 4.75
C ASN A 32 12.80 8.40 3.77
N TYR A 33 13.80 7.55 3.64
CA TYR A 33 14.87 7.79 2.68
C TYR A 33 14.37 7.71 1.23
N LEU A 34 13.18 7.16 1.01
CA LEU A 34 12.58 7.05 -0.31
C LEU A 34 11.61 8.20 -0.60
N GLY A 35 11.22 8.95 0.42
CA GLY A 35 10.21 9.95 0.35
C GLY A 35 9.13 9.66 1.36
N PHE A 36 7.98 10.31 1.23
CA PHE A 36 6.87 10.05 2.14
C PHE A 36 6.04 8.89 1.59
N VAL A 37 6.24 7.71 2.17
CA VAL A 37 5.61 6.47 1.71
C VAL A 37 4.30 6.23 2.44
N THR A 38 3.26 5.87 1.70
CA THR A 38 1.96 5.51 2.27
C THR A 38 1.48 4.22 1.61
N PHE A 39 0.99 3.29 2.40
CA PHE A 39 0.33 2.11 1.86
C PHE A 39 -1.13 2.46 1.59
N THR A 40 -1.59 2.21 0.36
CA THR A 40 -2.91 2.66 -0.07
C THR A 40 -3.93 1.55 -0.14
N LYS A 41 -3.50 0.32 -0.37
CA LYS A 41 -4.42 -0.78 -0.59
C LYS A 41 -3.71 -2.11 -0.39
N VAL A 42 -4.45 -3.10 0.10
CA VAL A 42 -3.97 -4.48 0.19
C VAL A 42 -4.98 -5.38 -0.51
N ASP A 43 -4.45 -6.35 -1.26
CA ASP A 43 -5.28 -7.31 -1.99
C ASP A 43 -4.67 -8.69 -1.78
N VAL A 44 -5.26 -9.46 -0.88
CA VAL A 44 -4.75 -10.79 -0.54
C VAL A 44 -5.35 -11.83 -1.50
N SER A 45 -4.55 -12.83 -1.85
CA SER A 45 -5.02 -13.91 -2.72
C SER A 45 -6.07 -14.76 -2.00
N ARG A 46 -6.88 -15.47 -2.79
CA ARG A 46 -7.96 -16.28 -2.23
C ARG A 46 -7.46 -17.35 -1.28
N ASP A 47 -6.30 -17.92 -1.57
CA ASP A 47 -5.72 -18.92 -0.69
C ASP A 47 -4.95 -18.31 0.47
N LEU A 48 -4.96 -16.98 0.60
CA LEU A 48 -4.36 -16.23 1.68
C LEU A 48 -2.85 -16.40 1.77
N ARG A 49 -2.19 -16.73 0.68
CA ARG A 49 -0.76 -16.96 0.69
C ARG A 49 0.05 -15.73 0.29
N ILE A 50 -0.53 -14.85 -0.51
CA ILE A 50 0.17 -13.66 -1.01
C ILE A 50 -0.70 -12.45 -0.78
N ALA A 51 -0.09 -11.40 -0.25
CA ALA A 51 -0.75 -10.11 -0.09
C ALA A 51 -0.06 -9.10 -1.00
N LYS A 52 -0.79 -8.57 -1.97
CA LYS A 52 -0.31 -7.47 -2.81
C LYS A 52 -0.55 -6.19 -2.06
N VAL A 53 0.50 -5.43 -1.83
CA VAL A 53 0.43 -4.18 -1.09
C VAL A 53 0.77 -3.05 -2.03
N PHE A 54 -0.16 -2.11 -2.19
CA PHE A 54 0.03 -0.96 -3.06
C PHE A 54 0.49 0.22 -2.23
N TYR A 55 1.43 0.99 -2.77
CA TYR A 55 2.00 2.14 -2.07
C TYR A 55 2.09 3.34 -3.00
N SER A 56 2.10 4.51 -2.40
CA SER A 56 2.40 5.75 -3.10
C SER A 56 3.51 6.46 -2.36
N VAL A 57 4.21 7.36 -3.06
CA VAL A 57 5.30 8.12 -2.47
C VAL A 57 5.19 9.57 -2.91
N ILE A 58 5.27 10.48 -1.96
CA ILE A 58 5.31 11.91 -2.24
C ILE A 58 6.74 12.37 -2.06
N ASN A 59 7.21 13.20 -2.99
CA ASN A 59 8.59 13.71 -2.98
C ASN A 59 9.60 12.57 -3.02
N GLN A 60 9.41 11.66 -3.95
CA GLN A 60 10.30 10.50 -4.06
C GLN A 60 11.72 10.91 -4.41
N THR A 61 12.67 10.18 -3.85
CA THR A 61 14.09 10.50 -4.00
C THR A 61 14.75 9.72 -5.13
N ILE A 62 14.10 8.67 -5.63
CA ILE A 62 14.61 7.83 -6.72
C ILE A 62 13.50 7.59 -7.72
N SER A 63 13.85 7.04 -8.88
CA SER A 63 12.88 6.80 -9.93
C SER A 63 11.88 5.71 -9.50
N LYS A 64 10.74 5.71 -10.16
CA LYS A 64 9.67 4.76 -9.89
C LYS A 64 10.14 3.31 -10.01
N ASP A 65 10.94 3.02 -11.03
CA ASP A 65 11.45 1.67 -11.23
C ASP A 65 12.31 1.22 -10.06
N LYS A 66 13.14 2.13 -9.55
CA LYS A 66 14.00 1.82 -8.42
C LYS A 66 13.22 1.72 -7.12
N LEU A 67 12.11 2.47 -7.01
CA LEU A 67 11.25 2.40 -5.83
C LEU A 67 10.73 0.97 -5.60
N ASP A 68 10.22 0.34 -6.65
CA ASP A 68 9.69 -1.01 -6.53
C ASP A 68 10.75 -1.98 -6.03
N ILE A 69 11.95 -1.88 -6.59
CA ILE A 69 13.04 -2.76 -6.18
C ILE A 69 13.39 -2.50 -4.72
N GLU A 70 13.50 -1.23 -4.36
CA GLU A 70 13.95 -0.86 -3.02
C GLU A 70 12.94 -1.26 -1.95
N ILE A 71 11.66 -0.98 -2.18
CA ILE A 71 10.63 -1.31 -1.21
C ILE A 71 10.50 -2.83 -1.04
N ASN A 72 10.61 -3.58 -2.12
CA ASN A 72 10.48 -5.02 -2.04
C ASN A 72 11.65 -5.68 -1.31
N LYS A 73 12.75 -4.99 -1.11
CA LYS A 73 13.83 -5.50 -0.26
C LYS A 73 13.39 -5.63 1.20
N HIS A 74 12.33 -4.94 1.59
CA HIS A 74 11.83 -4.94 2.96
C HIS A 74 10.69 -5.94 3.17
N ARG A 75 10.40 -6.81 2.21
CA ARG A 75 9.29 -7.74 2.34
C ARG A 75 9.39 -8.64 3.57
N LYS A 76 10.55 -9.22 3.79
CA LYS A 76 10.72 -10.13 4.91
C LYS A 76 10.62 -9.44 6.26
N PRO A 77 11.26 -8.29 6.48
CA PRO A 77 11.06 -7.56 7.73
C PRO A 77 9.61 -7.18 7.99
N PHE A 78 8.89 -6.70 6.95
CA PHE A 78 7.48 -6.37 7.13
C PHE A 78 6.68 -7.61 7.50
N LYS A 79 6.93 -8.73 6.84
CA LYS A 79 6.24 -9.98 7.15
C LYS A 79 6.50 -10.42 8.58
N LYS A 80 7.74 -10.28 9.02
CA LYS A 80 8.16 -10.66 10.36
C LYS A 80 7.39 -9.90 11.43
N TYR A 81 7.28 -8.58 11.26
CA TYR A 81 6.57 -7.77 12.24
C TYR A 81 5.06 -7.94 12.14
N MET A 82 4.55 -8.25 10.96
CA MET A 82 3.13 -8.42 10.75
C MET A 82 2.59 -9.71 11.36
N GLY A 83 3.37 -10.79 11.28
CA GLY A 83 2.90 -12.11 11.69
C GLY A 83 2.24 -12.18 13.05
N PRO A 84 2.91 -11.68 14.10
CA PRO A 84 2.31 -11.77 15.45
C PRO A 84 1.00 -11.00 15.61
N GLU A 85 0.74 -10.03 14.75
CA GLU A 85 -0.46 -9.22 14.86
C GLU A 85 -1.63 -9.77 14.05
N LEU A 86 -1.38 -10.79 13.22
CA LEU A 86 -2.44 -11.43 12.45
C LEU A 86 -2.90 -12.69 13.14
N SER A 87 -4.22 -12.85 13.22
CA SER A 87 -4.80 -14.09 13.76
C SER A 87 -5.00 -15.07 12.62
N MET A 88 -3.91 -15.45 11.98
CA MET A 88 -3.94 -16.35 10.83
C MET A 88 -2.98 -17.49 11.04
N LYS A 89 -3.34 -18.65 10.52
CA LYS A 89 -2.51 -19.82 10.62
C LYS A 89 -1.16 -19.62 9.93
N HIS A 90 -1.19 -18.99 8.76
CA HIS A 90 0.02 -18.68 7.99
C HIS A 90 0.02 -17.20 7.67
N THR A 91 1.18 -16.59 7.78
CA THR A 91 1.35 -15.20 7.41
C THR A 91 1.56 -15.10 5.91
N PRO A 92 0.77 -14.31 5.17
CA PRO A 92 0.98 -14.19 3.73
C PRO A 92 2.33 -13.58 3.39
N ASP A 93 2.88 -13.99 2.25
CA ASP A 93 4.04 -13.31 1.69
C ASP A 93 3.60 -11.96 1.14
N LEU A 94 4.47 -10.97 1.23
CA LEU A 94 4.16 -9.62 0.78
C LEU A 94 4.82 -9.33 -0.56
N LYS A 95 4.13 -8.58 -1.41
CA LYS A 95 4.68 -8.01 -2.63
C LYS A 95 4.19 -6.58 -2.73
N PHE A 96 5.11 -5.66 -2.98
CA PHE A 96 4.77 -4.24 -3.03
C PHE A 96 4.72 -3.74 -4.47
N TYR A 97 3.69 -2.97 -4.78
CA TYR A 97 3.46 -2.40 -6.11
C TYR A 97 3.15 -0.92 -5.99
N PHE A 98 3.69 -0.14 -6.90
CA PHE A 98 3.36 1.28 -6.96
C PHE A 98 1.89 1.47 -7.34
N ASP A 99 1.21 2.38 -6.67
CA ASP A 99 -0.20 2.66 -6.91
C ASP A 99 -0.34 3.72 -7.98
N ASP A 100 -0.51 3.30 -9.22
CA ASP A 100 -0.65 4.22 -10.35
C ASP A 100 -1.93 5.04 -10.27
N THR A 101 -2.95 4.50 -9.62
CA THR A 101 -4.23 5.19 -9.50
C THR A 101 -4.06 6.51 -8.75
N PHE A 102 -3.30 6.49 -7.66
CA PHE A 102 -3.05 7.70 -6.89
C PHE A 102 -2.31 8.74 -7.73
N GLU A 103 -1.27 8.30 -8.44
CA GLU A 103 -0.46 9.20 -9.28
C GLU A 103 -1.32 9.84 -10.37
N TYR A 104 -2.17 9.04 -11.01
CA TYR A 104 -3.06 9.54 -12.04
C TYR A 104 -4.02 10.59 -11.50
N THR A 105 -4.56 10.37 -10.32
CA THR A 105 -5.48 11.29 -9.68
C THR A 105 -4.81 12.63 -9.40
N GLU A 106 -3.58 12.61 -8.92
CA GLU A 106 -2.83 13.84 -8.67
C GLU A 106 -2.57 14.61 -9.95
N TYR A 107 -2.24 13.91 -11.01
CA TYR A 107 -2.00 14.54 -12.30
C TYR A 107 -3.24 15.27 -12.79
N VAL A 108 -4.38 14.62 -12.75
CA VAL A 108 -5.63 15.19 -13.19
C VAL A 108 -6.00 16.42 -12.35
N SER A 109 -5.83 16.32 -11.04
CA SER A 109 -6.10 17.45 -10.14
C SER A 109 -5.23 18.65 -10.47
N GLY A 110 -3.97 18.41 -10.78
CA GLY A 110 -3.05 19.47 -11.17
C GLY A 110 -3.48 20.17 -12.45
N LEU A 111 -3.94 19.42 -13.42
CA LEU A 111 -4.43 19.99 -14.68
C LEU A 111 -5.67 20.85 -14.43
N MET A 112 -6.58 20.40 -13.60
CA MET A 112 -7.80 21.17 -13.32
C MET A 112 -7.49 22.48 -12.62
N LYS A 113 -6.52 22.48 -11.72
CA LYS A 113 -6.10 23.70 -11.07
C LYS A 113 -5.53 24.70 -12.05
N LYS A 114 -4.74 24.23 -13.02
CA LYS A 114 -4.19 25.10 -14.05
C LYS A 114 -5.29 25.72 -14.89
N LEU A 115 -6.31 24.94 -15.24
CA LEU A 115 -7.43 25.44 -16.01
C LEU A 115 -8.19 26.52 -15.27
N ASP A 116 -8.41 26.32 -13.97
CA ASP A 116 -9.07 27.31 -13.14
C ASP A 116 -8.32 28.64 -13.12
N ILE A 117 -7.01 28.56 -12.99
CA ILE A 117 -6.17 29.75 -12.97
C ILE A 117 -6.22 30.43 -14.33
N SER A 118 -6.26 29.67 -15.42
CA SER A 118 -6.31 30.21 -16.75
C SER A 118 -7.62 30.97 -17.02
N ASP A 119 -8.69 30.54 -16.41
CA ASP A 119 -10.00 31.14 -16.61
C ASP A 119 -10.12 32.49 -15.93
N ASN A 120 -9.26 32.78 -15.00
CA ASN A 120 -9.27 34.06 -14.31
C ASN A 120 -8.41 35.08 -15.06
#